data_afd9bb59b2fb455f368d535aac2acbb6
#
_entry.id   afd9bb59b2fb455f368d535aac2acbb6
#
_cell.length_a   1.000
_cell.length_b   1.000
_cell.length_c   1.000
_cell.angle_alpha   90.00
_cell.angle_beta   90.00
_cell.angle_gamma   90.00
#
_symmetry.space_group_name_H-M   'P 1'
#
loop_
_entity.id
_entity.type
_entity.pdbx_description
1 polymer ?
#
loop_
_entity_poly.entity_id
_entity_poly.type
_entity_poly.pdbx_seq_one_letter_code
_entity_poly.pdbx_strand_id
1 'polypeptide(L)'
;VGSYLAAFFHLVTHAMFKACLFLASGSVIHSMHHSLHELDDHHTDAQDMRNMGGIKNKMPITYYAMLITTLAIAGVPFFSGFVSKDAILAGTLAHYFEHGGLTIFLPIAGFGAAAITAFYMFRLIFLTFHGKPKNEQIYKNLHESPAVMTVPLVILSALSFGIFFTGSINPLSDGSHGWFSKAIGNGHNYVIKVEHDHNITHDSHNHSNHHDLSHKTHYDQKFHSDYSFTEHVSHAAHAAHYTAMYLSLLVAGLGILLSFMVYYLRKLDANKFYNFFNIFKL
;
A
#
# COMPACT_ATOMS: atom_id res chain seq x y z
N VAL A 1 -1.18 15.12 7.98
CA VAL A 1 0.09 14.34 8.08
C VAL A 1 1.21 14.97 7.23
N GLY A 2 0.89 15.73 6.16
CA GLY A 2 1.85 16.52 5.37
C GLY A 2 2.83 15.73 4.47
N SER A 3 2.76 14.41 4.44
CA SER A 3 3.71 13.57 3.68
C SER A 3 3.26 13.33 2.24
N TYR A 4 3.32 14.36 1.39
CA TYR A 4 2.86 14.29 -0.01
C TYR A 4 3.68 13.30 -0.85
N LEU A 5 4.98 13.27 -0.66
CA LEU A 5 5.88 12.36 -1.38
C LEU A 5 5.54 10.89 -1.10
N ALA A 6 5.35 10.52 0.17
CA ALA A 6 4.96 9.17 0.57
C ALA A 6 3.57 8.80 0.02
N ALA A 7 2.62 9.75 0.02
CA ALA A 7 1.28 9.54 -0.52
C ALA A 7 1.32 9.27 -2.03
N PHE A 8 2.08 10.07 -2.79
CA PHE A 8 2.23 9.88 -4.23
C PHE A 8 2.98 8.60 -4.58
N PHE A 9 4.03 8.27 -3.85
CA PHE A 9 4.74 7.01 -3.99
C PHE A 9 3.82 5.81 -3.73
N HIS A 10 3.01 5.89 -2.67
CA HIS A 10 2.02 4.85 -2.40
C HIS A 10 0.97 4.74 -3.50
N LEU A 11 0.51 5.86 -4.07
CA LEU A 11 -0.45 5.85 -5.18
C LEU A 11 0.10 5.07 -6.38
N VAL A 12 1.36 5.31 -6.77
CA VAL A 12 1.99 4.62 -7.90
C VAL A 12 2.17 3.13 -7.63
N THR A 13 2.76 2.78 -6.50
CA THR A 13 2.95 1.36 -6.13
C THR A 13 1.61 0.64 -5.96
N HIS A 14 0.63 1.31 -5.35
CA HIS A 14 -0.73 0.80 -5.19
C HIS A 14 -1.41 0.52 -6.53
N ALA A 15 -1.25 1.40 -7.52
CA ALA A 15 -1.81 1.19 -8.85
C ALA A 15 -1.27 -0.10 -9.49
N MET A 16 0.04 -0.38 -9.37
CA MET A 16 0.68 -1.57 -9.95
C MET A 16 0.12 -2.86 -9.36
N PHE A 17 0.19 -3.03 -8.03
CA PHE A 17 -0.27 -4.27 -7.43
C PHE A 17 -1.80 -4.42 -7.43
N LYS A 18 -2.57 -3.32 -7.37
CA LYS A 18 -4.04 -3.39 -7.48
C LYS A 18 -4.47 -3.80 -8.88
N ALA A 19 -3.92 -3.19 -9.92
CA ALA A 19 -4.22 -3.58 -11.29
C ALA A 19 -3.93 -5.09 -11.51
N CYS A 20 -2.80 -5.58 -11.02
CA CYS A 20 -2.48 -7.00 -11.10
C CYS A 20 -3.49 -7.89 -10.35
N LEU A 21 -3.90 -7.51 -9.13
CA LEU A 21 -4.88 -8.26 -8.34
C LEU A 21 -6.23 -8.37 -9.05
N PHE A 22 -6.71 -7.27 -9.64
CA PHE A 22 -7.97 -7.27 -10.38
C PHE A 22 -7.89 -8.09 -11.66
N LEU A 23 -6.80 -7.96 -12.42
CA LEU A 23 -6.58 -8.76 -13.62
C LEU A 23 -6.43 -10.25 -13.29
N ALA A 24 -5.74 -10.60 -12.21
CA ALA A 24 -5.61 -11.98 -11.75
C ALA A 24 -6.96 -12.56 -11.29
N SER A 25 -7.78 -11.76 -10.61
CA SER A 25 -9.15 -12.15 -10.27
C SER A 25 -9.98 -12.39 -11.53
N GLY A 26 -9.88 -11.49 -12.52
CA GLY A 26 -10.52 -11.67 -13.83
C GLY A 26 -10.06 -12.94 -14.55
N SER A 27 -8.77 -13.29 -14.47
CA SER A 27 -8.21 -14.53 -15.02
C SER A 27 -8.83 -15.78 -14.37
N VAL A 28 -8.96 -15.80 -13.03
CA VAL A 28 -9.60 -16.91 -12.30
C VAL A 28 -11.07 -17.04 -12.70
N ILE A 29 -11.81 -15.93 -12.70
CA ILE A 29 -13.24 -15.90 -13.06
C ILE A 29 -13.44 -16.37 -14.50
N HIS A 30 -12.59 -15.95 -15.42
CA HIS A 30 -12.62 -16.37 -16.82
C HIS A 30 -12.47 -17.89 -16.96
N SER A 31 -11.49 -18.48 -16.30
CA SER A 31 -11.26 -19.93 -16.33
C SER A 31 -12.42 -20.70 -15.66
N MET A 32 -12.93 -20.21 -14.53
CA MET A 32 -14.09 -20.78 -13.85
C MET A 32 -15.33 -20.76 -14.74
N HIS A 33 -15.59 -19.61 -15.38
CA HIS A 33 -16.75 -19.44 -16.26
C HIS A 33 -16.68 -20.37 -17.49
N HIS A 34 -15.47 -20.49 -18.09
CA HIS A 34 -15.24 -21.42 -19.21
C HIS A 34 -15.51 -22.88 -18.78
N SER A 35 -15.00 -23.30 -17.61
CA SER A 35 -15.24 -24.65 -17.10
C SER A 35 -16.71 -24.92 -16.80
N LEU A 36 -17.44 -23.95 -16.25
CA LEU A 36 -18.88 -24.08 -15.99
C LEU A 36 -19.69 -24.17 -17.28
N HIS A 37 -19.33 -23.41 -18.29
CA HIS A 37 -19.97 -23.45 -19.60
C HIS A 37 -19.77 -24.81 -20.30
N GLU A 38 -18.58 -25.42 -20.20
CA GLU A 38 -18.32 -26.76 -20.73
C GLU A 38 -19.15 -27.85 -20.03
N LEU A 39 -19.56 -27.62 -18.78
CA LEU A 39 -20.37 -28.54 -17.97
C LEU A 39 -21.87 -28.24 -18.04
N ASP A 40 -22.27 -27.23 -18.80
CA ASP A 40 -23.67 -26.74 -18.87
C ASP A 40 -24.21 -26.36 -17.48
N ASP A 41 -23.33 -25.93 -16.57
CA ASP A 41 -23.70 -25.53 -15.22
C ASP A 41 -23.95 -24.01 -15.16
N HIS A 42 -25.21 -23.63 -15.14
CA HIS A 42 -25.67 -22.24 -15.05
C HIS A 42 -26.06 -21.82 -13.63
N HIS A 43 -25.88 -22.70 -12.64
CA HIS A 43 -26.30 -22.47 -11.26
C HIS A 43 -25.13 -22.08 -10.35
N THR A 44 -23.92 -22.54 -10.66
CA THR A 44 -22.73 -22.24 -9.86
C THR A 44 -22.18 -20.86 -10.20
N ASP A 45 -22.03 -20.00 -9.18
CA ASP A 45 -21.43 -18.68 -9.35
C ASP A 45 -19.90 -18.79 -9.51
N ALA A 46 -19.39 -18.36 -10.66
CA ALA A 46 -17.96 -18.34 -11.01
C ALA A 46 -17.16 -17.33 -10.18
N GLN A 47 -17.81 -16.35 -9.54
CA GLN A 47 -17.16 -15.32 -8.74
C GLN A 47 -17.06 -15.69 -7.27
N ASP A 48 -17.84 -16.67 -6.81
CA ASP A 48 -17.83 -17.09 -5.42
C ASP A 48 -16.62 -17.98 -5.11
N MET A 49 -15.64 -17.45 -4.36
CA MET A 49 -14.45 -18.18 -3.95
C MET A 49 -14.74 -19.44 -3.11
N ARG A 50 -15.96 -19.57 -2.56
CA ARG A 50 -16.40 -20.77 -1.82
C ARG A 50 -16.59 -21.96 -2.75
N ASN A 51 -16.84 -21.74 -4.04
CA ASN A 51 -16.95 -22.76 -5.07
C ASN A 51 -15.60 -23.18 -5.66
N MET A 52 -14.52 -22.48 -5.28
CA MET A 52 -13.15 -22.71 -5.75
C MET A 52 -12.38 -23.64 -4.79
N GLY A 53 -11.09 -23.78 -5.03
CA GLY A 53 -10.14 -24.51 -4.20
C GLY A 53 -9.12 -25.29 -5.03
N GLY A 54 -7.87 -25.33 -4.58
CA GLY A 54 -6.80 -26.09 -5.22
C GLY A 54 -6.35 -25.62 -6.60
N ILE A 55 -6.78 -24.46 -7.05
CA ILE A 55 -6.60 -23.96 -8.44
C ILE A 55 -5.13 -23.72 -8.80
N LYS A 56 -4.22 -23.58 -7.83
CA LYS A 56 -2.80 -23.23 -8.05
C LYS A 56 -2.08 -24.11 -9.07
N ASN A 57 -2.42 -25.40 -9.16
CA ASN A 57 -1.76 -26.32 -10.07
C ASN A 57 -2.29 -26.20 -11.51
N LYS A 58 -3.48 -25.69 -11.69
CA LYS A 58 -4.12 -25.46 -12.98
C LYS A 58 -3.81 -24.09 -13.56
N MET A 59 -3.61 -23.10 -12.68
CA MET A 59 -3.33 -21.71 -13.03
C MET A 59 -2.09 -21.17 -12.30
N PRO A 60 -0.89 -21.71 -12.57
CA PRO A 60 0.30 -21.34 -11.83
C PRO A 60 0.74 -19.89 -12.06
N ILE A 61 0.64 -19.34 -13.28
CA ILE A 61 1.04 -17.97 -13.58
C ILE A 61 0.13 -17.00 -12.85
N THR A 62 -1.18 -17.18 -12.94
CA THR A 62 -2.18 -16.38 -12.22
C THR A 62 -1.99 -16.49 -10.71
N TYR A 63 -1.71 -17.69 -10.19
CA TYR A 63 -1.43 -17.90 -8.76
C TYR A 63 -0.22 -17.11 -8.27
N TYR A 64 0.93 -17.22 -8.94
CA TYR A 64 2.14 -16.51 -8.51
C TYR A 64 2.01 -15.00 -8.65
N ALA A 65 1.40 -14.51 -9.72
CA ALA A 65 1.13 -13.09 -9.89
C ALA A 65 0.24 -12.55 -8.76
N MET A 66 -0.82 -13.27 -8.41
CA MET A 66 -1.72 -12.89 -7.32
C MET A 66 -1.07 -13.02 -5.94
N LEU A 67 -0.22 -14.02 -5.73
CA LEU A 67 0.52 -14.18 -4.48
C LEU A 67 1.54 -13.04 -4.27
N ILE A 68 2.35 -12.73 -5.28
CA ILE A 68 3.33 -11.64 -5.25
C ILE A 68 2.65 -10.31 -4.92
N THR A 69 1.58 -10.00 -5.60
CA THR A 69 0.84 -8.75 -5.38
C THR A 69 0.07 -8.72 -4.07
N THR A 70 -0.36 -9.89 -3.57
CA THR A 70 -0.91 -10.04 -2.22
C THR A 70 0.15 -9.76 -1.15
N LEU A 71 1.38 -10.24 -1.33
CA LEU A 71 2.50 -9.93 -0.44
C LEU A 71 2.82 -8.43 -0.47
N ALA A 72 2.76 -7.81 -1.67
CA ALA A 72 2.97 -6.37 -1.81
C ALA A 72 1.89 -5.55 -1.07
N ILE A 73 0.60 -5.83 -1.28
CA ILE A 73 -0.48 -5.09 -0.61
C ILE A 73 -0.53 -5.36 0.90
N ALA A 74 -0.14 -6.55 1.36
CA ALA A 74 -0.03 -6.87 2.78
C ALA A 74 1.10 -6.09 3.48
N GLY A 75 2.06 -5.55 2.72
CA GLY A 75 3.21 -4.83 3.26
C GLY A 75 4.30 -5.78 3.76
N VAL A 76 4.55 -6.86 3.04
CA VAL A 76 5.67 -7.77 3.33
C VAL A 76 6.97 -7.15 2.84
N PRO A 77 8.10 -7.24 3.58
CA PRO A 77 9.40 -6.74 3.15
C PRO A 77 9.78 -7.21 1.75
N PHE A 78 10.60 -6.44 1.04
CA PHE A 78 11.05 -6.61 -0.35
C PHE A 78 10.03 -6.21 -1.43
N PHE A 79 8.75 -6.04 -1.08
CA PHE A 79 7.72 -5.58 -2.01
C PHE A 79 7.50 -4.07 -1.91
N SER A 80 7.05 -3.48 -3.02
CA SER A 80 6.84 -2.03 -3.13
C SER A 80 5.84 -1.47 -2.12
N GLY A 81 4.83 -2.27 -1.78
CA GLY A 81 3.81 -1.89 -0.80
C GLY A 81 4.34 -1.77 0.62
N PHE A 82 5.40 -2.50 1.00
CA PHE A 82 6.05 -2.34 2.30
C PHE A 82 6.64 -0.93 2.45
N VAL A 83 7.52 -0.54 1.52
CA VAL A 83 8.23 0.74 1.60
C VAL A 83 7.26 1.93 1.58
N SER A 84 6.27 1.89 0.69
CA SER A 84 5.31 2.99 0.56
C SER A 84 4.33 3.08 1.72
N LYS A 85 3.86 1.94 2.24
CA LYS A 85 2.93 1.89 3.38
C LYS A 85 3.63 2.29 4.68
N ASP A 86 4.86 1.82 4.89
CA ASP A 86 5.65 2.13 6.07
C ASP A 86 5.90 3.64 6.19
N ALA A 87 6.25 4.32 5.10
CA ALA A 87 6.43 5.76 5.07
C ALA A 87 5.15 6.54 5.48
N ILE A 88 3.97 6.06 5.06
CA ILE A 88 2.69 6.67 5.47
C ILE A 88 2.42 6.40 6.96
N LEU A 89 2.60 5.17 7.42
CA LEU A 89 2.34 4.80 8.82
C LEU A 89 3.30 5.54 9.78
N ALA A 90 4.58 5.68 9.39
CA ALA A 90 5.54 6.49 10.13
C ALA A 90 5.08 7.95 10.24
N GLY A 91 4.59 8.53 9.14
CA GLY A 91 4.02 9.88 9.15
C GLY A 91 2.79 10.03 10.06
N THR A 92 1.90 9.03 10.13
CA THR A 92 0.75 9.08 11.05
C THR A 92 1.17 9.00 12.50
N LEU A 93 2.19 8.18 12.80
CA LEU A 93 2.72 8.03 14.15
C LEU A 93 3.48 9.27 14.60
N ALA A 94 4.31 9.86 13.73
CA ALA A 94 4.99 11.13 13.99
C ALA A 94 3.99 12.24 14.29
N HIS A 95 2.93 12.36 13.50
CA HIS A 95 1.88 13.34 13.71
C HIS A 95 1.18 13.18 15.08
N TYR A 96 0.96 11.94 15.50
CA TYR A 96 0.43 11.66 16.84
C TYR A 96 1.40 12.08 17.94
N PHE A 97 2.70 11.81 17.80
CA PHE A 97 3.70 12.18 18.80
C PHE A 97 3.84 13.70 18.94
N GLU A 98 3.63 14.46 17.87
CA GLU A 98 3.71 15.93 17.90
C GLU A 98 2.46 16.59 18.46
N HIS A 99 1.26 16.10 18.12
CA HIS A 99 0.00 16.78 18.44
C HIS A 99 -0.79 16.13 19.56
N GLY A 100 -0.59 14.83 19.81
CA GLY A 100 -1.28 14.08 20.87
C GLY A 100 -2.81 14.03 20.71
N GLY A 101 -3.52 13.72 21.78
CA GLY A 101 -4.97 13.78 21.84
C GLY A 101 -5.69 12.89 20.84
N LEU A 102 -6.69 13.43 20.13
CA LEU A 102 -7.51 12.68 19.17
C LEU A 102 -6.76 12.21 17.93
N THR A 103 -5.57 12.72 17.65
CA THR A 103 -4.78 12.30 16.50
C THR A 103 -4.33 10.84 16.57
N ILE A 104 -4.45 10.19 17.76
CA ILE A 104 -4.21 8.75 17.95
C ILE A 104 -5.09 7.87 17.05
N PHE A 105 -6.26 8.34 16.63
CA PHE A 105 -7.12 7.60 15.73
C PHE A 105 -6.49 7.39 14.34
N LEU A 106 -5.56 8.24 13.91
CA LEU A 106 -4.87 8.12 12.63
C LEU A 106 -3.97 6.86 12.57
N PRO A 107 -3.01 6.67 13.47
CA PRO A 107 -2.21 5.44 13.49
C PRO A 107 -3.07 4.20 13.79
N ILE A 108 -4.05 4.25 14.70
CA ILE A 108 -4.94 3.11 14.98
C ILE A 108 -5.69 2.69 13.71
N ALA A 109 -6.27 3.62 12.97
CA ALA A 109 -6.95 3.32 11.71
C ALA A 109 -5.98 2.77 10.65
N GLY A 110 -4.78 3.36 10.52
CA GLY A 110 -3.76 2.94 9.57
C GLY A 110 -3.26 1.52 9.82
N PHE A 111 -2.82 1.22 11.04
CA PHE A 111 -2.36 -0.13 11.42
C PHE A 111 -3.50 -1.14 11.43
N GLY A 112 -4.71 -0.76 11.87
CA GLY A 112 -5.89 -1.60 11.80
C GLY A 112 -6.27 -1.97 10.37
N ALA A 113 -6.27 -1.00 9.45
CA ALA A 113 -6.48 -1.25 8.03
C ALA A 113 -5.41 -2.18 7.44
N ALA A 114 -4.15 -2.05 7.85
CA ALA A 114 -3.07 -2.94 7.41
C ALA A 114 -3.31 -4.40 7.86
N ALA A 115 -3.72 -4.62 9.12
CA ALA A 115 -4.07 -5.95 9.65
C ALA A 115 -5.21 -6.60 8.88
N ILE A 116 -6.31 -5.87 8.71
CA ILE A 116 -7.50 -6.35 8.01
C ILE A 116 -7.16 -6.65 6.55
N THR A 117 -6.36 -5.80 5.90
CA THR A 117 -5.91 -6.01 4.52
C THR A 117 -5.11 -7.29 4.39
N ALA A 118 -4.13 -7.53 5.24
CA ALA A 118 -3.35 -8.75 5.23
C ALA A 118 -4.25 -9.98 5.45
N PHE A 119 -5.19 -9.92 6.40
CA PHE A 119 -6.10 -11.01 6.69
C PHE A 119 -6.98 -11.37 5.48
N TYR A 120 -7.71 -10.41 4.89
CA TYR A 120 -8.67 -10.74 3.82
C TYR A 120 -7.98 -11.13 2.51
N MET A 121 -6.80 -10.57 2.23
CA MET A 121 -6.04 -10.93 1.03
C MET A 121 -5.51 -12.36 1.11
N PHE A 122 -4.99 -12.78 2.24
CA PHE A 122 -4.57 -14.17 2.43
C PHE A 122 -5.74 -15.13 2.53
N ARG A 123 -6.90 -14.71 3.08
CA ARG A 123 -8.15 -15.48 2.98
C ARG A 123 -8.49 -15.79 1.52
N LEU A 124 -8.41 -14.80 0.64
CA LEU A 124 -8.66 -14.98 -0.79
C LEU A 124 -7.67 -16.02 -1.39
N ILE A 125 -6.36 -15.89 -1.12
CA ILE A 125 -5.35 -16.84 -1.60
C ILE A 125 -5.64 -18.26 -1.11
N PHE A 126 -5.94 -18.44 0.17
CA PHE A 126 -6.16 -19.77 0.73
C PHE A 126 -7.46 -20.44 0.24
N LEU A 127 -8.54 -19.69 0.07
CA LEU A 127 -9.80 -20.23 -0.40
C LEU A 127 -9.78 -20.54 -1.89
N THR A 128 -9.16 -19.71 -2.70
CA THR A 128 -9.12 -19.86 -4.16
C THR A 128 -8.07 -20.89 -4.60
N PHE A 129 -6.85 -20.73 -4.18
CA PHE A 129 -5.72 -21.48 -4.76
C PHE A 129 -5.30 -22.70 -3.95
N HIS A 130 -5.61 -22.72 -2.66
CA HIS A 130 -5.24 -23.82 -1.78
C HIS A 130 -6.43 -24.70 -1.38
N GLY A 131 -6.13 -25.75 -0.65
CA GLY A 131 -7.13 -26.73 -0.23
C GLY A 131 -7.51 -27.73 -1.32
N LYS A 132 -8.66 -28.39 -1.12
CA LYS A 132 -9.20 -29.35 -2.08
C LYS A 132 -10.23 -28.70 -2.98
N PRO A 133 -10.30 -29.05 -4.27
CA PRO A 133 -11.37 -28.61 -5.15
C PRO A 133 -12.75 -28.92 -4.54
N LYS A 134 -13.69 -28.00 -4.70
CA LYS A 134 -15.07 -28.22 -4.26
C LYS A 134 -15.83 -29.12 -5.22
N ASN A 135 -15.57 -28.96 -6.52
CA ASN A 135 -16.13 -29.79 -7.57
C ASN A 135 -15.01 -30.29 -8.48
N GLU A 136 -14.82 -31.61 -8.50
CA GLU A 136 -13.76 -32.27 -9.28
C GLU A 136 -13.98 -32.11 -10.80
N GLN A 137 -15.22 -31.98 -11.27
CA GLN A 137 -15.51 -31.83 -12.69
C GLN A 137 -15.10 -30.44 -13.15
N ILE A 138 -15.46 -29.40 -12.41
CA ILE A 138 -15.03 -28.02 -12.67
C ILE A 138 -13.49 -27.95 -12.65
N TYR A 139 -12.86 -28.55 -11.64
CA TYR A 139 -11.39 -28.52 -11.49
C TYR A 139 -10.67 -29.19 -12.66
N LYS A 140 -11.20 -30.28 -13.25
CA LYS A 140 -10.57 -30.95 -14.38
C LYS A 140 -10.49 -30.05 -15.62
N ASN A 141 -11.51 -29.28 -15.87
CA ASN A 141 -11.63 -28.39 -17.05
C ASN A 141 -10.92 -27.04 -16.86
N LEU A 142 -10.50 -26.69 -15.62
CA LEU A 142 -9.73 -25.49 -15.36
C LEU A 142 -8.38 -25.51 -16.08
N HIS A 143 -8.03 -24.39 -16.68
CA HIS A 143 -6.75 -24.17 -17.36
C HIS A 143 -6.29 -22.73 -17.17
N GLU A 144 -5.01 -22.47 -17.42
CA GLU A 144 -4.45 -21.14 -17.36
C GLU A 144 -5.05 -20.24 -18.43
N SER A 145 -5.23 -18.97 -18.14
CA SER A 145 -5.74 -18.00 -19.08
C SER A 145 -4.77 -17.75 -20.24
N PRO A 146 -5.25 -17.31 -21.42
CA PRO A 146 -4.40 -17.07 -22.58
C PRO A 146 -3.32 -16.00 -22.33
N ALA A 147 -2.27 -16.01 -23.14
CA ALA A 147 -1.10 -15.13 -23.00
C ALA A 147 -1.46 -13.63 -22.94
N VAL A 148 -2.50 -13.22 -23.64
CA VAL A 148 -3.00 -11.83 -23.63
C VAL A 148 -3.39 -11.38 -22.19
N MET A 149 -3.85 -12.30 -21.35
CA MET A 149 -4.18 -12.01 -19.95
C MET A 149 -2.99 -12.24 -19.02
N THR A 150 -2.20 -13.28 -19.24
CA THR A 150 -1.10 -13.66 -18.35
C THR A 150 0.14 -12.78 -18.49
N VAL A 151 0.45 -12.26 -19.67
CA VAL A 151 1.60 -11.36 -19.90
C VAL A 151 1.50 -10.07 -19.07
N PRO A 152 0.37 -9.32 -19.07
CA PRO A 152 0.20 -8.18 -18.18
C PRO A 152 0.33 -8.54 -16.68
N LEU A 153 -0.15 -9.73 -16.27
CA LEU A 153 0.00 -10.19 -14.89
C LEU A 153 1.46 -10.35 -14.48
N VAL A 154 2.27 -10.96 -15.35
CA VAL A 154 3.72 -11.13 -15.10
C VAL A 154 4.41 -9.77 -15.00
N ILE A 155 4.13 -8.84 -15.91
CA ILE A 155 4.74 -7.51 -15.90
C ILE A 155 4.37 -6.75 -14.64
N LEU A 156 3.08 -6.69 -14.28
CA LEU A 156 2.61 -5.96 -13.10
C LEU A 156 3.08 -6.60 -11.80
N SER A 157 3.15 -7.93 -11.72
CA SER A 157 3.69 -8.62 -10.56
C SER A 157 5.18 -8.34 -10.39
N ALA A 158 5.96 -8.32 -11.47
CA ALA A 158 7.36 -7.92 -11.44
C ALA A 158 7.51 -6.47 -10.92
N LEU A 159 6.73 -5.52 -11.44
CA LEU A 159 6.73 -4.12 -10.98
C LEU A 159 6.26 -3.96 -9.51
N SER A 160 5.70 -4.99 -8.90
CA SER A 160 5.29 -4.95 -7.49
C SER A 160 6.45 -5.21 -6.52
N PHE A 161 7.65 -5.54 -7.00
CA PHE A 161 8.84 -5.62 -6.16
C PHE A 161 9.39 -4.22 -5.84
N GLY A 162 9.82 -4.02 -4.59
CA GLY A 162 10.36 -2.76 -4.10
C GLY A 162 11.65 -2.31 -4.80
N ILE A 163 12.45 -3.26 -5.28
CA ILE A 163 13.73 -2.98 -5.95
C ILE A 163 13.61 -2.07 -7.18
N PHE A 164 12.47 -2.06 -7.86
CA PHE A 164 12.25 -1.18 -9.01
C PHE A 164 12.10 0.29 -8.64
N PHE A 165 11.74 0.59 -7.40
CA PHE A 165 11.46 1.95 -6.93
C PHE A 165 12.54 2.48 -5.99
N THR A 166 13.15 1.60 -5.22
CA THR A 166 14.19 1.93 -4.25
C THR A 166 15.52 1.46 -4.79
N GLY A 167 16.48 2.19 -5.13
CA GLY A 167 17.79 1.72 -5.63
C GLY A 167 18.57 0.80 -4.66
N SER A 168 17.94 0.33 -3.59
CA SER A 168 18.46 -0.52 -2.54
C SER A 168 17.59 -1.78 -2.38
N ILE A 169 18.24 -2.95 -2.27
CA ILE A 169 17.60 -4.21 -1.93
C ILE A 169 17.28 -4.27 -0.41
N ASN A 170 17.84 -3.34 0.36
CA ASN A 170 17.64 -3.32 1.80
C ASN A 170 16.18 -2.94 2.15
N PRO A 171 15.39 -3.86 2.74
CA PRO A 171 14.00 -3.58 3.14
C PRO A 171 13.88 -2.55 4.27
N LEU A 172 15.00 -2.24 4.95
CA LEU A 172 15.08 -1.24 6.02
C LEU A 172 15.41 0.17 5.49
N SER A 173 15.60 0.32 4.17
CA SER A 173 15.80 1.65 3.60
C SER A 173 14.50 2.44 3.64
N ASP A 174 14.58 3.69 4.01
CA ASP A 174 13.45 4.62 4.06
C ASP A 174 12.87 5.00 2.69
N GLY A 175 13.39 4.41 1.61
CA GLY A 175 12.98 4.70 0.23
C GLY A 175 13.46 6.06 -0.30
N SER A 176 14.12 6.87 0.52
CA SER A 176 14.58 8.22 0.16
C SER A 176 15.68 8.22 -0.90
N HIS A 177 16.41 7.12 -1.04
CA HIS A 177 17.57 7.01 -1.93
C HIS A 177 17.25 6.42 -3.31
N GLY A 178 15.99 6.09 -3.61
CA GLY A 178 15.57 5.56 -4.91
C GLY A 178 15.52 6.62 -6.01
N TRP A 179 15.58 6.17 -7.28
CA TRP A 179 15.41 7.05 -8.43
C TRP A 179 14.06 7.77 -8.41
N PHE A 180 13.02 7.09 -7.92
CA PHE A 180 11.67 7.63 -7.85
C PHE A 180 11.58 8.81 -6.87
N SER A 181 12.14 8.68 -5.67
CA SER A 181 12.20 9.76 -4.69
C SER A 181 13.01 10.95 -5.20
N LYS A 182 14.10 10.70 -5.92
CA LYS A 182 14.91 11.74 -6.56
C LYS A 182 14.15 12.46 -7.67
N ALA A 183 13.41 11.74 -8.49
CA ALA A 183 12.64 12.31 -9.60
C ALA A 183 11.52 13.24 -9.11
N ILE A 184 10.85 12.88 -8.00
CA ILE A 184 9.77 13.68 -7.41
C ILE A 184 10.31 14.75 -6.48
N GLY A 185 11.33 14.45 -5.67
CA GLY A 185 11.94 15.39 -4.73
C GLY A 185 12.55 16.62 -5.41
N ASN A 186 13.09 16.46 -6.62
CA ASN A 186 13.58 17.59 -7.41
C ASN A 186 12.48 18.54 -7.92
N GLY A 187 11.20 18.15 -7.79
CA GLY A 187 10.04 19.02 -8.09
C GLY A 187 9.64 19.97 -6.97
N HIS A 188 10.31 19.93 -5.82
CA HIS A 188 9.98 20.76 -4.64
C HIS A 188 10.27 22.26 -4.76
N ASN A 189 10.64 22.75 -5.93
CA ASN A 189 10.77 24.21 -6.15
C ASN A 189 9.43 24.92 -6.42
N TYR A 190 8.31 24.24 -6.35
CA TYR A 190 6.99 24.86 -6.39
C TYR A 190 6.39 24.98 -4.99
N VAL A 191 6.97 25.86 -4.18
CA VAL A 191 6.27 26.39 -3.01
C VAL A 191 5.16 27.29 -3.53
N ILE A 192 3.91 26.90 -3.35
CA ILE A 192 2.78 27.81 -3.53
C ILE A 192 3.00 28.94 -2.52
N LYS A 193 3.43 30.10 -3.00
CA LYS A 193 3.45 31.34 -2.22
C LYS A 193 2.00 31.70 -1.92
N VAL A 194 1.51 31.33 -0.74
CA VAL A 194 0.36 32.04 -0.17
C VAL A 194 0.92 33.37 0.35
N GLU A 195 0.82 34.40 -0.47
CA GLU A 195 1.03 35.77 -0.03
C GLU A 195 -0.09 36.10 0.97
N HIS A 196 0.21 36.01 2.25
CA HIS A 196 -0.54 36.74 3.25
C HIS A 196 -0.11 38.18 3.17
N ASP A 197 -0.93 38.97 2.47
CA ASP A 197 -0.87 40.43 2.43
C ASP A 197 -1.23 40.93 3.83
N HIS A 198 -0.24 41.14 4.70
CA HIS A 198 -0.38 41.96 5.89
C HIS A 198 0.17 43.33 5.59
N ASN A 199 -0.74 44.23 5.20
CA ASN A 199 -0.56 45.67 5.31
C ASN A 199 -0.09 46.02 6.72
N ILE A 200 1.15 46.49 6.83
CA ILE A 200 1.60 47.32 7.94
C ILE A 200 2.11 48.63 7.33
N THR A 201 1.27 49.63 7.52
CA THR A 201 1.55 51.04 7.31
C THR A 201 2.51 51.60 8.35
N HIS A 202 3.20 52.70 7.93
CA HIS A 202 3.94 53.70 8.72
C HIS A 202 5.41 53.37 9.11
N ASP A 203 6.35 54.24 9.00
CA ASP A 203 6.44 55.68 8.68
C ASP A 203 7.92 56.02 8.31
N SER A 204 8.01 56.98 7.40
CA SER A 204 8.92 58.13 7.23
C SER A 204 10.42 58.11 7.62
N HIS A 205 11.10 58.66 6.66
CA HIS A 205 12.30 59.58 6.66
C HIS A 205 13.70 59.04 6.55
N ASN A 206 14.27 59.38 5.48
CA ASN A 206 15.44 60.20 5.11
C ASN A 206 16.55 59.55 4.28
N HIS A 207 16.74 60.17 3.10
CA HIS A 207 17.94 60.51 2.34
C HIS A 207 19.16 59.60 2.32
N SER A 208 19.52 59.15 1.20
CA SER A 208 20.56 59.64 0.26
C SER A 208 21.17 58.51 -0.56
N ASN A 209 21.20 58.73 -1.86
CA ASN A 209 22.09 58.24 -2.90
C ASN A 209 23.12 57.17 -2.54
N HIS A 210 23.07 56.01 -3.20
CA HIS A 210 24.13 55.55 -4.10
C HIS A 210 23.64 54.33 -4.91
N HIS A 211 23.88 54.39 -6.20
CA HIS A 211 23.87 53.24 -7.12
C HIS A 211 24.74 52.13 -6.52
N ASP A 212 24.19 50.92 -6.39
CA ASP A 212 24.82 49.78 -7.02
C ASP A 212 23.94 48.53 -7.00
N LEU A 213 24.11 47.70 -8.04
CA LEU A 213 23.52 46.43 -8.29
C LEU A 213 23.76 45.44 -7.15
N SER A 214 22.73 45.07 -6.41
CA SER A 214 22.67 43.76 -5.73
C SER A 214 21.25 43.29 -5.48
N HIS A 215 20.62 42.83 -6.53
CA HIS A 215 19.33 42.11 -6.46
C HIS A 215 19.53 40.65 -5.97
N LYS A 216 20.34 40.41 -4.94
CA LYS A 216 20.64 39.04 -4.50
C LYS A 216 20.41 38.71 -3.02
N THR A 217 19.89 39.57 -2.19
CA THR A 217 19.93 39.35 -0.74
C THR A 217 18.58 39.27 -0.02
N HIS A 218 17.43 39.36 -0.72
CA HIS A 218 16.13 39.24 -0.05
C HIS A 218 15.48 37.87 -0.16
N TYR A 219 16.05 36.96 -0.94
CA TYR A 219 15.51 35.59 -1.09
C TYR A 219 16.04 34.61 -0.05
N ASP A 220 17.23 34.83 0.54
CA ASP A 220 17.85 33.84 1.42
C ASP A 220 17.35 33.83 2.87
N GLN A 221 16.79 34.93 3.37
CA GLN A 221 16.35 35.01 4.77
C GLN A 221 14.94 34.39 5.00
N LYS A 222 14.08 34.34 3.98
CA LYS A 222 12.77 33.71 4.10
C LYS A 222 12.81 32.19 3.92
N PHE A 223 13.88 31.69 3.32
CA PHE A 223 14.10 30.25 3.10
C PHE A 223 14.50 29.49 4.38
N HIS A 224 15.13 30.16 5.34
CA HIS A 224 15.57 29.51 6.60
C HIS A 224 14.43 29.21 7.58
N SER A 225 13.33 29.96 7.56
CA SER A 225 12.22 29.70 8.48
C SER A 225 11.33 28.53 8.04
N ASP A 226 11.22 28.30 6.71
CA ASP A 226 10.45 27.16 6.19
C ASP A 226 11.24 25.84 6.22
N TYR A 227 12.58 25.93 6.20
CA TYR A 227 13.46 24.77 6.35
C TYR A 227 13.37 24.16 7.75
N SER A 228 13.15 24.95 8.79
CA SER A 228 13.03 24.44 10.16
C SER A 228 11.76 23.60 10.37
N PHE A 229 10.65 23.92 9.71
CA PHE A 229 9.41 23.16 9.81
C PHE A 229 9.52 21.81 9.10
N THR A 230 10.09 21.79 7.89
CA THR A 230 10.32 20.52 7.13
C THR A 230 11.37 19.65 7.80
N GLU A 231 12.38 20.24 8.44
CA GLU A 231 13.44 19.54 9.16
C GLU A 231 12.90 18.94 10.48
N HIS A 232 12.05 19.64 11.22
CA HIS A 232 11.39 19.12 12.42
C HIS A 232 10.46 17.94 12.10
N VAL A 233 9.64 18.04 11.05
CA VAL A 233 8.77 16.94 10.60
C VAL A 233 9.60 15.75 10.11
N SER A 234 10.75 15.98 9.46
CA SER A 234 11.64 14.89 9.03
C SER A 234 12.30 14.18 10.22
N HIS A 235 12.73 14.90 11.24
CA HIS A 235 13.33 14.32 12.45
C HIS A 235 12.31 13.49 13.25
N ALA A 236 11.11 13.98 13.44
CA ALA A 236 10.04 13.21 14.12
C ALA A 236 9.63 11.98 13.30
N ALA A 237 9.57 12.09 11.98
CA ALA A 237 9.29 10.97 11.08
C ALA A 237 10.42 9.91 11.11
N HIS A 238 11.68 10.32 11.14
CA HIS A 238 12.81 9.40 11.29
C HIS A 238 12.80 8.68 12.65
N ALA A 239 12.51 9.39 13.74
CA ALA A 239 12.40 8.77 15.06
C ALA A 239 11.24 7.76 15.16
N ALA A 240 10.12 8.05 14.49
CA ALA A 240 8.96 7.18 14.44
C ALA A 240 9.11 6.02 13.44
N HIS A 241 10.03 6.11 12.48
CA HIS A 241 10.14 5.18 11.35
C HIS A 241 10.36 3.72 11.80
N TYR A 242 11.37 3.46 12.63
CA TYR A 242 11.62 2.10 13.10
C TYR A 242 10.46 1.53 13.92
N THR A 243 9.85 2.35 14.76
CA THR A 243 8.68 1.95 15.56
C THR A 243 7.51 1.60 14.65
N ALA A 244 7.23 2.43 13.65
CA ALA A 244 6.18 2.17 12.67
C ALA A 244 6.46 0.91 11.85
N MET A 245 7.70 0.71 11.42
CA MET A 245 8.13 -0.46 10.66
C MET A 245 7.91 -1.76 11.45
N TYR A 246 8.40 -1.85 12.68
CA TYR A 246 8.20 -3.05 13.50
C TYR A 246 6.72 -3.30 13.80
N LEU A 247 5.96 -2.25 14.08
CA LEU A 247 4.53 -2.35 14.35
C LEU A 247 3.75 -2.77 13.09
N SER A 248 4.10 -2.25 11.92
CA SER A 248 3.47 -2.64 10.65
C SER A 248 3.73 -4.11 10.30
N LEU A 249 4.96 -4.58 10.51
CA LEU A 249 5.33 -5.98 10.32
C LEU A 249 4.59 -6.91 11.28
N LEU A 250 4.53 -6.53 12.56
CA LEU A 250 3.82 -7.30 13.57
C LEU A 250 2.33 -7.43 13.21
N VAL A 251 1.71 -6.33 12.89
CA VAL A 251 0.27 -6.26 12.60
C VAL A 251 -0.07 -7.01 11.30
N ALA A 252 0.73 -6.84 10.24
CA ALA A 252 0.58 -7.60 9.00
C ALA A 252 0.81 -9.10 9.22
N GLY A 253 1.86 -9.46 9.96
CA GLY A 253 2.17 -10.84 10.32
C GLY A 253 1.05 -11.52 11.11
N LEU A 254 0.45 -10.82 12.08
CA LEU A 254 -0.71 -11.32 12.82
C LEU A 254 -1.93 -11.52 11.92
N GLY A 255 -2.19 -10.61 10.98
CA GLY A 255 -3.27 -10.74 9.99
C GLY A 255 -3.08 -11.98 9.10
N ILE A 256 -1.85 -12.20 8.60
CA ILE A 256 -1.48 -13.37 7.80
C ILE A 256 -1.64 -14.66 8.61
N LEU A 257 -1.09 -14.68 9.83
CA LEU A 257 -1.13 -15.84 10.72
C LEU A 257 -2.57 -16.22 11.06
N LEU A 258 -3.41 -15.25 11.39
CA LEU A 258 -4.82 -15.48 11.68
C LEU A 258 -5.54 -16.06 10.47
N SER A 259 -5.31 -15.52 9.28
CA SER A 259 -5.87 -16.05 8.04
C SER A 259 -5.41 -17.48 7.77
N PHE A 260 -4.14 -17.77 7.99
CA PHE A 260 -3.57 -19.11 7.85
C PHE A 260 -4.21 -20.13 8.82
N MET A 261 -4.38 -19.74 10.10
CA MET A 261 -5.00 -20.61 11.11
C MET A 261 -6.47 -20.91 10.80
N VAL A 262 -7.21 -19.91 10.32
CA VAL A 262 -8.65 -20.04 10.03
C VAL A 262 -8.90 -20.80 8.73
N TYR A 263 -8.24 -20.41 7.64
CA TYR A 263 -8.61 -20.89 6.30
C TYR A 263 -7.72 -22.01 5.76
N TYR A 264 -6.44 -22.03 6.13
CA TYR A 264 -5.52 -23.09 5.67
C TYR A 264 -5.49 -24.29 6.63
N LEU A 265 -5.21 -24.05 7.91
CA LEU A 265 -5.15 -25.12 8.92
C LEU A 265 -6.55 -25.53 9.41
N ARG A 266 -7.57 -24.67 9.24
CA ARG A 266 -8.94 -24.88 9.73
C ARG A 266 -9.02 -25.24 11.23
N LYS A 267 -8.04 -24.78 12.01
CA LYS A 267 -7.98 -25.00 13.47
C LYS A 267 -8.93 -24.08 14.23
N LEU A 268 -9.23 -22.90 13.66
CA LEU A 268 -10.18 -21.94 14.20
C LEU A 268 -11.45 -21.95 13.34
N ASP A 269 -12.59 -22.13 13.99
CA ASP A 269 -13.87 -22.14 13.31
C ASP A 269 -14.32 -20.70 13.00
N ALA A 270 -14.43 -20.37 11.72
CA ALA A 270 -14.89 -19.07 11.28
C ALA A 270 -16.29 -18.71 11.81
N ASN A 271 -17.15 -19.71 12.03
CA ASN A 271 -18.49 -19.51 12.58
C ASN A 271 -18.47 -19.06 14.05
N LYS A 272 -17.44 -19.46 14.83
CA LYS A 272 -17.29 -18.97 16.21
C LYS A 272 -16.94 -17.48 16.23
N PHE A 273 -16.11 -17.03 15.30
CA PHE A 273 -15.82 -15.60 15.13
C PHE A 273 -17.05 -14.82 14.67
N TYR A 274 -17.80 -15.35 13.70
CA TYR A 274 -19.03 -14.73 13.24
C TYR A 274 -20.06 -14.60 14.39
N ASN A 275 -20.24 -15.63 15.19
CA ASN A 275 -21.13 -15.61 16.33
C ASN A 275 -20.66 -14.65 17.44
N PHE A 276 -19.35 -14.54 17.66
CA PHE A 276 -18.78 -13.56 18.59
C PHE A 276 -19.08 -12.12 18.16
N PHE A 277 -18.92 -11.80 16.87
CA PHE A 277 -19.28 -10.47 16.34
C PHE A 277 -20.80 -10.23 16.26
N ASN A 278 -21.59 -11.27 16.09
CA ASN A 278 -23.06 -11.16 16.10
C ASN A 278 -23.64 -10.84 17.50
N ILE A 279 -22.90 -11.12 18.57
CA ILE A 279 -23.27 -10.71 19.93
C ILE A 279 -23.27 -9.19 20.09
N PHE A 280 -22.52 -8.46 19.25
CA PHE A 280 -22.51 -6.99 19.20
C PHE A 280 -23.52 -6.39 18.21
N LYS A 281 -24.40 -7.19 17.59
CA LYS A 281 -25.58 -6.68 16.90
C LYS A 281 -26.69 -6.49 17.96
N LEU A 282 -26.60 -5.38 18.66
CA LEU A 282 -27.72 -4.69 19.29
C LEU A 282 -28.11 -3.50 18.44
#